data_4b42e550117d1cf25fc6c63c6c6b1f15
#
_entry.id   4b42e550117d1cf25fc6c63c6c6b1f15
#
_cell.length_a   1.000
_cell.length_b   1.000
_cell.length_c   1.000
_cell.angle_alpha   90.00
_cell.angle_beta   90.00
_cell.angle_gamma   90.00
#
_symmetry.space_group_name_H-M   'P 1'
#
loop_
_entity.id
_entity.type
_entity.pdbx_description
1 polymer ?
#
loop_
_entity_poly.entity_id
_entity_poly.type
_entity_poly.pdbx_seq_one_letter_code
_entity_poly.pdbx_strand_id
1 'polypeptide(L)'
;MSEIKPSEVTSILRQQLQNLNLSTEMEETGTVLLVGDGIARVYGLQNARSGELVTFESKSGGETVTGIALNLEEDNVGVVLLGDAKSLNEGDLCKRTGRIASIRVGEGLLGRVINTLGEPIDGKGPIEGDLHEMPIERKAPGVIYRQPVKQPLQTGLKAVDAMIPIGRGQRELIIGDRQTGKTAIAIDTIINQKEFYEQGKPVYCIYVAVGQKGSSVAALVKTLTERGAMPYTIVVTATASDAAAMQFYAPFAGAAIGEYFRDTGRPALIIYDDLSKQAVAYREVSLLLRRPPGREAYPGDVFYLHSRLLERAAKIIESDEIAAKMNDLPESLKPIVKGGGSLTALPIIETQAGDVSAYIPTNVISITDGQIFLETSLFNAGVRPAINVGISVSRVGGNAQIKSMKKVAGTLKLDQAQYREMESFAKFGSDVDAATQYVLDKGARNVEILKQPQYTPYKVEEQIAIIFCGSNGLLQKVPLQNIRNFETEFIHFMHERHQDVLDVLRSGKIDDEATRILKEACAEVAAKYMK
;
A
#
# COMPACT_ATOMS: atom_id res chain seq x y z
N MET A 1 -23.44 -63.90 -44.91
CA MET A 1 -23.42 -62.42 -44.77
C MET A 1 -24.68 -62.05 -43.99
N SER A 2 -24.54 -61.71 -42.70
CA SER A 2 -25.67 -61.31 -41.87
C SER A 2 -26.02 -59.84 -42.25
N GLU A 3 -27.18 -59.64 -42.76
CA GLU A 3 -27.73 -58.29 -43.02
C GLU A 3 -27.87 -57.55 -41.68
N ILE A 4 -27.14 -56.45 -41.53
CA ILE A 4 -27.25 -55.56 -40.39
C ILE A 4 -28.63 -54.86 -40.49
N LYS A 5 -29.48 -55.12 -39.49
CA LYS A 5 -30.82 -54.53 -39.46
C LYS A 5 -30.73 -53.02 -39.22
N PRO A 6 -31.48 -52.19 -39.94
CA PRO A 6 -31.48 -50.71 -39.79
C PRO A 6 -31.76 -50.24 -38.35
N SER A 7 -32.48 -51.05 -37.57
CA SER A 7 -32.76 -50.78 -36.15
C SER A 7 -31.52 -50.91 -35.23
N GLU A 8 -30.56 -51.77 -35.59
CA GLU A 8 -29.32 -51.94 -34.83
C GLU A 8 -28.35 -50.77 -35.06
N VAL A 9 -28.28 -50.29 -36.30
CA VAL A 9 -27.49 -49.13 -36.65
C VAL A 9 -28.04 -47.88 -35.97
N THR A 10 -29.37 -47.73 -35.91
CA THR A 10 -30.03 -46.60 -35.22
C THR A 10 -29.82 -46.66 -33.71
N SER A 11 -29.80 -47.85 -33.09
CA SER A 11 -29.53 -48.00 -31.66
C SER A 11 -28.06 -47.69 -31.29
N ILE A 12 -27.12 -48.11 -32.14
CA ILE A 12 -25.69 -47.85 -31.99
C ILE A 12 -25.41 -46.34 -32.17
N LEU A 13 -26.01 -45.70 -33.16
CA LEU A 13 -25.92 -44.26 -33.39
C LEU A 13 -26.54 -43.45 -32.23
N ARG A 14 -27.69 -43.91 -31.67
CA ARG A 14 -28.27 -43.29 -30.47
C ARG A 14 -27.38 -43.44 -29.25
N GLN A 15 -26.79 -44.62 -29.07
CA GLN A 15 -25.87 -44.87 -27.95
C GLN A 15 -24.57 -44.09 -28.08
N GLN A 16 -24.05 -43.92 -29.30
CA GLN A 16 -22.92 -43.04 -29.60
C GLN A 16 -23.26 -41.57 -29.43
N LEU A 17 -24.44 -41.12 -29.82
CA LEU A 17 -24.94 -39.76 -29.61
C LEU A 17 -25.20 -39.49 -28.10
N GLN A 18 -25.71 -40.47 -27.36
CA GLN A 18 -25.87 -40.31 -25.90
C GLN A 18 -24.53 -40.33 -25.16
N ASN A 19 -23.55 -41.05 -25.63
CA ASN A 19 -22.18 -40.98 -25.11
C ASN A 19 -21.40 -39.76 -25.56
N LEU A 20 -21.82 -39.11 -26.67
CA LEU A 20 -21.30 -37.77 -27.09
C LEU A 20 -21.92 -36.64 -26.28
N ASN A 21 -23.01 -36.87 -25.55
CA ASN A 21 -23.59 -35.92 -24.57
C ASN A 21 -22.93 -35.96 -23.19
N LEU A 22 -21.86 -36.74 -22.97
CA LEU A 22 -20.96 -36.60 -21.86
C LEU A 22 -20.09 -35.36 -22.10
N SER A 23 -20.59 -34.19 -21.64
CA SER A 23 -19.81 -33.01 -21.28
C SER A 23 -18.53 -32.82 -22.11
N THR A 24 -18.66 -32.57 -23.38
CA THR A 24 -17.75 -31.64 -24.02
C THR A 24 -18.26 -30.26 -23.58
N GLU A 25 -17.76 -29.72 -22.50
CA GLU A 25 -17.58 -28.30 -22.40
C GLU A 25 -16.83 -27.95 -23.69
N MET A 26 -17.54 -27.42 -24.67
CA MET A 26 -16.89 -26.92 -25.87
C MET A 26 -16.05 -25.74 -25.39
N GLU A 27 -14.77 -26.00 -25.18
CA GLU A 27 -13.79 -24.95 -24.92
C GLU A 27 -13.92 -24.01 -26.11
N GLU A 28 -14.48 -22.81 -25.87
CA GLU A 28 -14.60 -21.81 -26.89
C GLU A 28 -13.19 -21.37 -27.29
N THR A 29 -12.81 -21.65 -28.51
CA THR A 29 -11.48 -21.37 -29.04
C THR A 29 -11.54 -20.21 -30.00
N GLY A 30 -10.53 -19.35 -29.90
CA GLY A 30 -10.31 -18.27 -30.86
C GLY A 30 -8.98 -18.42 -31.58
N THR A 31 -8.78 -17.60 -32.59
CA THR A 31 -7.54 -17.57 -33.37
C THR A 31 -6.85 -16.22 -33.18
N VAL A 32 -5.54 -16.24 -32.94
CA VAL A 32 -4.73 -15.04 -32.82
C VAL A 32 -4.64 -14.34 -34.19
N LEU A 33 -5.14 -13.12 -34.24
CA LEU A 33 -5.07 -12.27 -35.44
C LEU A 33 -3.77 -11.46 -35.50
N LEU A 34 -3.31 -11.02 -34.32
CA LEU A 34 -2.12 -10.20 -34.18
C LEU A 34 -1.54 -10.44 -32.79
N VAL A 35 -0.22 -10.53 -32.68
CA VAL A 35 0.51 -10.59 -31.41
C VAL A 35 1.74 -9.68 -31.49
N GLY A 36 1.98 -8.93 -30.45
CA GLY A 36 3.16 -8.05 -30.33
C GLY A 36 3.05 -7.13 -29.13
N ASP A 37 4.22 -6.71 -28.63
CA ASP A 37 4.35 -5.74 -27.54
C ASP A 37 3.53 -6.07 -26.28
N GLY A 38 3.37 -7.37 -25.96
CA GLY A 38 2.65 -7.81 -24.75
C GLY A 38 1.12 -7.81 -24.88
N ILE A 39 0.58 -7.67 -26.10
CA ILE A 39 -0.84 -7.81 -26.39
C ILE A 39 -1.09 -8.85 -27.49
N ALA A 40 -2.30 -9.43 -27.48
CA ALA A 40 -2.82 -10.22 -28.59
C ALA A 40 -4.23 -9.74 -28.96
N ARG A 41 -4.57 -9.82 -30.24
CA ARG A 41 -5.95 -9.69 -30.73
C ARG A 41 -6.42 -11.06 -31.19
N VAL A 42 -7.56 -11.47 -30.68
CA VAL A 42 -8.09 -12.81 -30.87
C VAL A 42 -9.47 -12.73 -31.49
N TYR A 43 -9.69 -13.47 -32.57
CA TYR A 43 -10.99 -13.63 -33.22
C TYR A 43 -11.71 -14.86 -32.66
N GLY A 44 -13.02 -14.78 -32.46
CA GLY A 44 -13.89 -15.93 -32.21
C GLY A 44 -14.24 -16.20 -30.74
N LEU A 45 -13.75 -15.39 -29.78
CA LEU A 45 -14.10 -15.52 -28.37
C LEU A 45 -15.36 -14.70 -28.01
N GLN A 46 -16.50 -15.02 -28.59
CA GLN A 46 -17.73 -14.20 -28.52
C GLN A 46 -18.33 -14.11 -27.10
N ASN A 47 -18.15 -15.15 -26.29
CA ASN A 47 -18.66 -15.19 -24.92
C ASN A 47 -17.62 -14.81 -23.87
N ALA A 48 -16.44 -14.32 -24.25
CA ALA A 48 -15.41 -13.88 -23.32
C ALA A 48 -15.92 -12.72 -22.45
N ARG A 49 -15.49 -12.72 -21.18
CA ARG A 49 -15.82 -11.66 -20.23
C ARG A 49 -14.63 -10.75 -20.04
N SER A 50 -14.88 -9.48 -19.77
CA SER A 50 -13.80 -8.57 -19.35
C SER A 50 -13.17 -9.06 -18.04
N GLY A 51 -11.82 -9.13 -18.01
CA GLY A 51 -11.08 -9.68 -16.89
C GLY A 51 -10.96 -11.20 -16.89
N GLU A 52 -11.47 -11.90 -17.90
CA GLU A 52 -11.35 -13.36 -18.00
C GLU A 52 -9.93 -13.78 -18.40
N LEU A 53 -9.42 -14.81 -17.74
CA LEU A 53 -8.19 -15.48 -18.13
C LEU A 53 -8.39 -16.29 -19.41
N VAL A 54 -7.45 -16.16 -20.32
CA VAL A 54 -7.37 -16.96 -21.54
C VAL A 54 -5.98 -17.57 -21.65
N THR A 55 -5.90 -18.72 -22.31
CA THR A 55 -4.64 -19.44 -22.52
C THR A 55 -4.35 -19.57 -24.01
N PHE A 56 -3.09 -19.38 -24.37
CA PHE A 56 -2.61 -19.50 -25.73
C PHE A 56 -1.77 -20.76 -25.90
N GLU A 57 -2.05 -21.50 -26.94
CA GLU A 57 -1.30 -22.70 -27.31
C GLU A 57 -0.56 -22.42 -28.62
N SER A 58 0.76 -22.43 -28.59
CA SER A 58 1.56 -22.27 -29.80
C SER A 58 1.57 -23.53 -30.65
N LYS A 59 1.30 -23.40 -31.93
CA LYS A 59 1.40 -24.52 -32.91
C LYS A 59 2.84 -25.04 -33.07
N SER A 60 3.82 -24.23 -32.76
CA SER A 60 5.24 -24.62 -32.84
C SER A 60 5.73 -25.44 -31.64
N GLY A 61 4.88 -25.67 -30.66
CA GLY A 61 5.24 -26.30 -29.38
C GLY A 61 6.01 -25.31 -28.49
N GLY A 62 5.53 -25.05 -27.30
CA GLY A 62 6.12 -24.12 -26.34
C GLY A 62 5.32 -24.10 -25.05
N GLU A 63 5.75 -23.27 -24.12
CA GLU A 63 4.99 -23.05 -22.89
C GLU A 63 3.66 -22.34 -23.19
N THR A 64 2.62 -22.72 -22.48
CA THR A 64 1.32 -22.06 -22.54
C THR A 64 1.43 -20.63 -22.03
N VAL A 65 1.03 -19.65 -22.83
CA VAL A 65 1.01 -18.25 -22.40
C VAL A 65 -0.38 -17.90 -21.88
N THR A 66 -0.43 -17.23 -20.75
CA THR A 66 -1.68 -16.76 -20.14
C THR A 66 -1.89 -15.29 -20.46
N GLY A 67 -3.15 -14.90 -20.73
CA GLY A 67 -3.54 -13.50 -20.93
C GLY A 67 -4.84 -13.17 -20.21
N ILE A 68 -5.16 -11.88 -20.17
CA ILE A 68 -6.42 -11.35 -19.64
C ILE A 68 -7.16 -10.60 -20.76
N ALA A 69 -8.41 -10.98 -20.99
CA ALA A 69 -9.29 -10.28 -21.93
C ALA A 69 -9.68 -8.90 -21.36
N LEU A 70 -9.34 -7.82 -22.04
CA LEU A 70 -9.60 -6.44 -21.60
C LEU A 70 -10.54 -5.67 -22.53
N ASN A 71 -10.34 -5.75 -23.83
CA ASN A 71 -11.21 -5.10 -24.82
C ASN A 71 -12.08 -6.16 -25.48
N LEU A 72 -13.39 -5.99 -25.36
CA LEU A 72 -14.38 -6.82 -26.04
C LEU A 72 -14.95 -6.00 -27.21
N GLU A 73 -14.47 -6.26 -28.40
CA GLU A 73 -14.93 -5.61 -29.62
C GLU A 73 -15.89 -6.57 -30.40
N GLU A 74 -16.62 -6.06 -31.36
CA GLU A 74 -17.59 -6.86 -32.13
C GLU A 74 -16.94 -8.06 -32.82
N ASP A 75 -15.77 -7.86 -33.41
CA ASP A 75 -15.09 -8.86 -34.25
C ASP A 75 -13.88 -9.51 -33.54
N ASN A 76 -13.40 -8.94 -32.44
CA ASN A 76 -12.20 -9.44 -31.78
C ASN A 76 -12.14 -9.10 -30.28
N VAL A 77 -11.28 -9.81 -29.58
CA VAL A 77 -10.98 -9.58 -28.18
C VAL A 77 -9.53 -9.13 -28.04
N GLY A 78 -9.32 -7.96 -27.45
CA GLY A 78 -8.00 -7.48 -27.06
C GLY A 78 -7.56 -8.10 -25.74
N VAL A 79 -6.47 -8.84 -25.79
CA VAL A 79 -5.91 -9.57 -24.64
C VAL A 79 -4.56 -9.00 -24.28
N VAL A 80 -4.30 -8.77 -22.98
CA VAL A 80 -2.97 -8.48 -22.47
C VAL A 80 -2.30 -9.75 -22.02
N LEU A 81 -1.04 -9.93 -22.39
CA LEU A 81 -0.27 -11.13 -22.09
C LEU A 81 0.46 -11.00 -20.77
N LEU A 82 0.36 -12.04 -19.93
CA LEU A 82 0.96 -12.09 -18.59
C LEU A 82 2.25 -12.91 -18.60
N GLY A 83 3.15 -12.63 -19.53
CA GLY A 83 4.42 -13.37 -19.64
C GLY A 83 5.12 -13.10 -20.96
N ASP A 84 6.16 -13.90 -21.23
CA ASP A 84 6.92 -13.80 -22.48
C ASP A 84 6.11 -14.41 -23.63
N ALA A 85 5.81 -13.59 -24.61
CA ALA A 85 5.00 -13.97 -25.77
C ALA A 85 5.83 -14.35 -27.00
N LYS A 86 7.13 -14.57 -26.84
CA LYS A 86 8.04 -14.88 -27.96
C LYS A 86 7.68 -16.14 -28.75
N SER A 87 6.99 -17.07 -28.11
CA SER A 87 6.56 -18.33 -28.73
C SER A 87 5.23 -18.22 -29.48
N LEU A 88 4.48 -17.09 -29.31
CA LEU A 88 3.17 -16.91 -29.93
C LEU A 88 3.29 -16.31 -31.34
N ASN A 89 2.49 -16.83 -32.25
CA ASN A 89 2.41 -16.38 -33.62
C ASN A 89 0.96 -16.12 -34.03
N GLU A 90 0.79 -15.36 -35.10
CA GLU A 90 -0.51 -15.22 -35.77
C GLU A 90 -1.02 -16.59 -36.22
N GLY A 91 -2.30 -16.84 -36.01
CA GLY A 91 -2.95 -18.12 -36.29
C GLY A 91 -2.85 -19.15 -35.17
N ASP A 92 -2.16 -18.87 -34.06
CA ASP A 92 -2.18 -19.75 -32.89
C ASP A 92 -3.55 -19.78 -32.21
N LEU A 93 -3.80 -20.81 -31.42
CA LEU A 93 -5.08 -21.00 -30.75
C LEU A 93 -5.10 -20.29 -29.40
N CYS A 94 -6.23 -19.63 -29.12
CA CYS A 94 -6.55 -19.06 -27.81
C CYS A 94 -7.79 -19.77 -27.26
N LYS A 95 -7.71 -20.21 -25.98
CA LYS A 95 -8.82 -20.88 -25.29
C LYS A 95 -9.32 -20.03 -24.14
N ARG A 96 -10.62 -19.97 -23.97
CA ARG A 96 -11.24 -19.42 -22.77
C ARG A 96 -11.05 -20.38 -21.61
N THR A 97 -10.79 -19.81 -20.42
CA THR A 97 -10.77 -20.59 -19.18
C THR A 97 -12.09 -20.55 -18.42
N GLY A 98 -13.00 -19.62 -18.77
CA GLY A 98 -14.23 -19.35 -18.02
C GLY A 98 -13.98 -18.72 -16.64
N ARG A 99 -12.73 -18.44 -16.27
CA ARG A 99 -12.31 -17.94 -14.97
C ARG A 99 -11.86 -16.49 -15.05
N ILE A 100 -12.35 -15.67 -14.13
CA ILE A 100 -11.87 -14.31 -13.97
C ILE A 100 -10.47 -14.34 -13.34
N ALA A 101 -9.62 -13.39 -13.71
CA ALA A 101 -8.27 -13.27 -13.17
C ALA A 101 -8.28 -13.25 -11.65
N SER A 102 -7.62 -14.22 -11.05
CA SER A 102 -7.58 -14.45 -9.61
C SER A 102 -6.18 -14.80 -9.13
N ILE A 103 -5.94 -14.61 -7.84
CA ILE A 103 -4.70 -14.97 -7.15
C ILE A 103 -5.03 -15.86 -5.96
N ARG A 104 -4.15 -16.82 -5.69
CA ARG A 104 -4.28 -17.70 -4.52
C ARG A 104 -3.63 -17.03 -3.31
N VAL A 105 -4.39 -16.82 -2.25
CA VAL A 105 -3.96 -16.11 -1.04
C VAL A 105 -4.16 -16.95 0.22
N GLY A 106 -3.31 -16.76 1.19
CA GLY A 106 -3.37 -17.42 2.49
C GLY A 106 -2.18 -17.03 3.36
N GLU A 107 -2.12 -17.60 4.57
CA GLU A 107 -1.02 -17.32 5.49
C GLU A 107 0.33 -17.85 5.00
N GLY A 108 0.33 -18.84 4.11
CA GLY A 108 1.54 -19.36 3.48
C GLY A 108 2.32 -18.32 2.65
N LEU A 109 1.70 -17.18 2.30
CA LEU A 109 2.36 -16.07 1.61
C LEU A 109 3.24 -15.22 2.55
N LEU A 110 3.06 -15.31 3.87
CA LEU A 110 3.84 -14.52 4.83
C LEU A 110 5.33 -14.89 4.74
N GLY A 111 6.16 -13.86 4.67
CA GLY A 111 7.61 -14.02 4.51
C GLY A 111 8.07 -14.37 3.09
N ARG A 112 7.17 -14.34 2.11
CA ARG A 112 7.45 -14.71 0.72
C ARG A 112 7.52 -13.49 -0.18
N VAL A 113 8.25 -13.65 -1.28
CA VAL A 113 8.31 -12.71 -2.40
C VAL A 113 7.68 -13.38 -3.62
N ILE A 114 6.64 -12.77 -4.15
CA ILE A 114 5.84 -13.30 -5.26
C ILE A 114 5.74 -12.31 -6.41
N ASN A 115 5.40 -12.82 -7.58
CA ASN A 115 5.04 -11.99 -8.73
C ASN A 115 3.54 -11.62 -8.72
N THR A 116 3.09 -10.93 -9.75
CA THR A 116 1.68 -10.49 -9.91
C THR A 116 0.69 -11.67 -9.98
N LEU A 117 1.13 -12.83 -10.42
CA LEU A 117 0.30 -14.05 -10.53
C LEU A 117 0.25 -14.87 -9.22
N GLY A 118 0.99 -14.45 -8.19
CA GLY A 118 1.10 -15.18 -6.93
C GLY A 118 2.14 -16.30 -6.94
N GLU A 119 3.00 -16.35 -7.95
CA GLU A 119 4.06 -17.34 -8.04
C GLU A 119 5.28 -16.89 -7.22
N PRO A 120 5.88 -17.77 -6.41
CA PRO A 120 7.05 -17.44 -5.62
C PRO A 120 8.28 -17.25 -6.50
N ILE A 121 9.02 -16.16 -6.24
CA ILE A 121 10.26 -15.82 -6.96
C ILE A 121 11.46 -15.69 -6.02
N ASP A 122 11.31 -16.10 -4.78
CA ASP A 122 12.32 -16.00 -3.71
C ASP A 122 13.22 -17.23 -3.58
N GLY A 123 13.02 -18.24 -4.41
CA GLY A 123 13.79 -19.47 -4.38
C GLY A 123 13.49 -20.40 -3.20
N LYS A 124 12.44 -20.14 -2.42
CA LYS A 124 12.07 -20.91 -1.23
C LYS A 124 11.09 -22.07 -1.52
N GLY A 125 10.88 -22.41 -2.80
CA GLY A 125 9.94 -23.44 -3.21
C GLY A 125 8.48 -22.97 -3.26
N PRO A 126 7.53 -23.88 -3.50
CA PRO A 126 6.11 -23.58 -3.64
C PRO A 126 5.52 -22.97 -2.35
N ILE A 127 4.40 -22.26 -2.50
CA ILE A 127 3.64 -21.73 -1.37
C ILE A 127 2.87 -22.89 -0.72
N GLU A 128 3.06 -23.09 0.57
CA GLU A 128 2.40 -24.12 1.35
C GLU A 128 1.23 -23.57 2.16
N GLY A 129 0.32 -24.43 2.61
CA GLY A 129 -0.83 -24.11 3.46
C GLY A 129 -2.15 -23.96 2.71
N ASP A 130 -3.18 -23.58 3.46
CA ASP A 130 -4.52 -23.36 2.90
C ASP A 130 -4.55 -22.05 2.10
N LEU A 131 -4.79 -22.17 0.81
CA LEU A 131 -4.85 -21.06 -0.11
C LEU A 131 -6.28 -20.89 -0.64
N HIS A 132 -6.75 -19.65 -0.61
CA HIS A 132 -8.07 -19.24 -1.08
C HIS A 132 -7.95 -18.50 -2.40
N GLU A 133 -8.83 -18.77 -3.33
CA GLU A 133 -8.86 -18.06 -4.62
C GLU A 133 -9.57 -16.71 -4.45
N MET A 134 -8.85 -15.64 -4.75
CA MET A 134 -9.32 -14.26 -4.66
C MET A 134 -9.29 -13.60 -6.02
N PRO A 135 -10.38 -12.97 -6.49
CA PRO A 135 -10.33 -12.19 -7.72
C PRO A 135 -9.37 -11.02 -7.56
N ILE A 136 -8.53 -10.80 -8.57
CA ILE A 136 -7.58 -9.68 -8.59
C ILE A 136 -8.34 -8.35 -8.60
N GLU A 137 -9.38 -8.24 -9.43
CA GLU A 137 -10.29 -7.11 -9.43
C GLU A 137 -11.59 -7.47 -8.71
N ARG A 138 -11.93 -6.67 -7.71
CA ARG A 138 -13.14 -6.82 -6.89
C ARG A 138 -13.67 -5.45 -6.51
N LYS A 139 -14.99 -5.32 -6.46
CA LYS A 139 -15.62 -4.07 -5.98
C LYS A 139 -15.28 -3.84 -4.52
N ALA A 140 -15.03 -2.58 -4.19
CA ALA A 140 -14.83 -2.14 -2.82
C ALA A 140 -16.07 -2.43 -1.96
N PRO A 141 -15.91 -2.64 -0.63
CA PRO A 141 -17.04 -2.80 0.28
C PRO A 141 -17.99 -1.61 0.22
N GLY A 142 -19.29 -1.87 0.14
CA GLY A 142 -20.32 -0.82 0.20
C GLY A 142 -20.35 -0.11 1.55
N VAL A 143 -21.08 1.03 1.61
CA VAL A 143 -21.14 1.91 2.80
C VAL A 143 -21.58 1.18 4.06
N ILE A 144 -22.55 0.28 3.96
CA ILE A 144 -23.11 -0.45 5.11
C ILE A 144 -22.13 -1.42 5.78
N TYR A 145 -21.08 -1.82 5.06
CA TYR A 145 -20.05 -2.75 5.54
C TYR A 145 -18.87 -2.05 6.18
N ARG A 146 -18.84 -0.72 6.16
CA ARG A 146 -17.74 0.09 6.69
C ARG A 146 -18.09 0.71 8.03
N GLN A 147 -17.07 0.99 8.81
CA GLN A 147 -17.17 1.81 10.01
C GLN A 147 -16.13 2.93 9.99
N PRO A 148 -16.33 4.01 10.79
CA PRO A 148 -15.38 5.11 10.87
C PRO A 148 -14.01 4.65 11.36
N VAL A 149 -12.97 5.25 10.80
CA VAL A 149 -11.58 5.03 11.20
C VAL A 149 -11.32 5.75 12.54
N LYS A 150 -10.98 4.98 13.57
CA LYS A 150 -10.73 5.50 14.94
C LYS A 150 -9.49 4.88 15.59
N GLN A 151 -8.97 3.79 15.03
CA GLN A 151 -7.84 3.08 15.59
C GLN A 151 -6.56 3.54 14.91
N PRO A 152 -5.51 3.97 15.66
CA PRO A 152 -4.27 4.41 15.06
C PRO A 152 -3.50 3.27 14.38
N LEU A 153 -2.86 3.57 13.27
CA LEU A 153 -1.75 2.82 12.72
C LEU A 153 -0.48 3.55 13.11
N GLN A 154 0.27 2.99 14.05
CA GLN A 154 1.53 3.59 14.50
C GLN A 154 2.61 3.40 13.44
N THR A 155 3.14 4.49 12.91
CA THR A 155 4.21 4.42 11.91
C THR A 155 5.60 4.35 12.54
N GLY A 156 5.73 4.75 13.79
CA GLY A 156 7.00 4.88 14.49
C GLY A 156 7.78 6.13 14.09
N LEU A 157 7.21 6.97 13.24
CA LEU A 157 7.79 8.23 12.79
C LEU A 157 7.15 9.39 13.57
N LYS A 158 7.94 10.10 14.36
CA LYS A 158 7.47 11.20 15.22
C LYS A 158 6.69 12.26 14.43
N ALA A 159 7.21 12.66 13.28
CA ALA A 159 6.58 13.68 12.46
C ALA A 159 5.24 13.24 11.89
N VAL A 160 5.09 11.97 11.53
CA VAL A 160 3.83 11.42 10.99
C VAL A 160 2.82 11.21 12.11
N ASP A 161 3.17 10.44 13.14
CA ASP A 161 2.25 10.05 14.20
C ASP A 161 1.74 11.26 15.01
N ALA A 162 2.55 12.33 15.13
CA ALA A 162 2.18 13.54 15.83
C ALA A 162 1.36 14.53 15.00
N MET A 163 1.68 14.73 13.72
CA MET A 163 1.11 15.82 12.91
C MET A 163 0.20 15.36 11.79
N ILE A 164 0.41 14.15 11.27
CA ILE A 164 -0.33 13.58 10.13
C ILE A 164 -0.68 12.12 10.45
N PRO A 165 -1.46 11.88 11.52
CA PRO A 165 -1.71 10.52 12.01
C PRO A 165 -2.52 9.70 10.99
N ILE A 166 -2.18 8.42 10.92
CA ILE A 166 -2.80 7.45 10.03
C ILE A 166 -3.63 6.49 10.87
N GLY A 167 -4.87 6.27 10.45
CA GLY A 167 -5.76 5.29 11.09
C GLY A 167 -5.87 3.99 10.31
N ARG A 168 -6.18 2.91 10.99
CA ARG A 168 -6.41 1.60 10.36
C ARG A 168 -7.66 1.62 9.49
N GLY A 169 -7.47 1.39 8.20
CA GLY A 169 -8.50 1.51 7.17
C GLY A 169 -8.45 2.82 6.38
N GLN A 170 -7.53 3.72 6.68
CA GLN A 170 -7.32 4.98 5.98
C GLN A 170 -6.45 4.77 4.73
N ARG A 171 -6.60 5.69 3.76
CA ARG A 171 -5.74 5.83 2.59
C ARG A 171 -4.94 7.11 2.74
N GLU A 172 -3.65 7.00 3.02
CA GLU A 172 -2.78 8.17 3.16
C GLU A 172 -1.71 8.15 2.08
N LEU A 173 -1.72 9.17 1.22
CA LEU A 173 -0.78 9.30 0.12
C LEU A 173 0.59 9.76 0.61
N ILE A 174 1.64 9.11 0.14
CA ILE A 174 3.03 9.58 0.29
C ILE A 174 3.47 10.13 -1.07
N ILE A 175 3.73 11.43 -1.13
CA ILE A 175 4.00 12.12 -2.39
C ILE A 175 5.24 13.00 -2.29
N GLY A 176 6.03 13.06 -3.35
CA GLY A 176 7.22 13.89 -3.44
C GLY A 176 8.12 13.49 -4.61
N ASP A 177 9.15 14.28 -4.83
CA ASP A 177 10.12 14.05 -5.89
C ASP A 177 10.94 12.78 -5.66
N ARG A 178 11.68 12.39 -6.67
CA ARG A 178 12.59 11.24 -6.60
C ARG A 178 13.61 11.40 -5.49
N GLN A 179 13.88 10.33 -4.74
CA GLN A 179 14.88 10.29 -3.66
C GLN A 179 14.61 11.24 -2.46
N THR A 180 13.36 11.63 -2.22
CA THR A 180 12.99 12.45 -1.05
C THR A 180 12.67 11.63 0.20
N GLY A 181 12.76 10.30 0.15
CA GLY A 181 12.54 9.42 1.29
C GLY A 181 11.13 8.79 1.37
N LYS A 182 10.35 8.80 0.28
CA LYS A 182 9.01 8.17 0.24
C LYS A 182 9.02 6.71 0.68
N THR A 183 9.85 5.91 0.03
CA THR A 183 10.02 4.48 0.35
C THR A 183 10.51 4.26 1.78
N ALA A 184 11.36 5.15 2.30
CA ALA A 184 11.86 5.05 3.67
C ALA A 184 10.72 5.16 4.71
N ILE A 185 9.77 6.08 4.53
CA ILE A 185 8.58 6.20 5.39
C ILE A 185 7.78 4.90 5.38
N ALA A 186 7.59 4.32 4.21
CA ALA A 186 6.85 3.07 4.05
C ALA A 186 7.56 1.88 4.76
N ILE A 187 8.86 1.77 4.59
CA ILE A 187 9.67 0.71 5.22
C ILE A 187 9.67 0.87 6.75
N ASP A 188 9.87 2.09 7.25
CA ASP A 188 9.84 2.37 8.69
C ASP A 188 8.48 2.01 9.30
N THR A 189 7.38 2.29 8.59
CA THR A 189 6.04 1.91 9.02
C THR A 189 5.89 0.39 9.13
N ILE A 190 6.44 -0.38 8.18
CA ILE A 190 6.44 -1.86 8.24
C ILE A 190 7.28 -2.35 9.42
N ILE A 191 8.49 -1.82 9.59
CA ILE A 191 9.39 -2.22 10.68
C ILE A 191 8.75 -1.97 12.03
N ASN A 192 8.03 -0.87 12.19
CA ASN A 192 7.35 -0.52 13.45
C ASN A 192 6.24 -1.50 13.85
N GLN A 193 5.71 -2.30 12.92
CA GLN A 193 4.69 -3.30 13.23
C GLN A 193 5.25 -4.55 13.94
N LYS A 194 6.58 -4.67 14.06
CA LYS A 194 7.25 -5.80 14.72
C LYS A 194 6.79 -6.00 16.16
N GLU A 195 6.69 -4.92 16.93
CA GLU A 195 6.23 -4.98 18.33
C GLU A 195 4.82 -5.59 18.45
N PHE A 196 3.89 -5.18 17.56
CA PHE A 196 2.54 -5.74 17.55
C PHE A 196 2.52 -7.23 17.15
N TYR A 197 3.40 -7.62 16.23
CA TYR A 197 3.57 -9.02 15.86
C TYR A 197 4.07 -9.86 17.03
N GLU A 198 5.08 -9.41 17.75
CA GLU A 198 5.64 -10.08 18.93
C GLU A 198 4.63 -10.16 20.08
N GLN A 199 3.71 -9.20 20.19
CA GLN A 199 2.61 -9.20 21.16
C GLN A 199 1.41 -10.09 20.75
N GLY A 200 1.49 -10.80 19.62
CA GLY A 200 0.41 -11.63 19.10
C GLY A 200 -0.79 -10.86 18.53
N LYS A 201 -0.60 -9.60 18.18
CA LYS A 201 -1.59 -8.70 17.56
C LYS A 201 -1.06 -8.11 16.25
N PRO A 202 -0.64 -8.95 15.29
CA PRO A 202 0.06 -8.49 14.10
C PRO A 202 -0.79 -7.56 13.24
N VAL A 203 -0.12 -6.61 12.59
CA VAL A 203 -0.60 -5.93 11.39
C VAL A 203 0.14 -6.57 10.21
N TYR A 204 -0.59 -7.25 9.35
CA TYR A 204 0.00 -7.93 8.19
C TYR A 204 0.32 -6.90 7.12
N CYS A 205 1.56 -6.91 6.65
CA CYS A 205 2.05 -5.92 5.71
C CYS A 205 2.20 -6.52 4.32
N ILE A 206 1.72 -5.81 3.31
CA ILE A 206 1.90 -6.14 1.90
C ILE A 206 2.66 -4.98 1.24
N TYR A 207 3.83 -5.27 0.71
CA TYR A 207 4.61 -4.30 -0.05
C TYR A 207 4.54 -4.65 -1.54
N VAL A 208 3.97 -3.74 -2.33
CA VAL A 208 3.83 -3.90 -3.77
C VAL A 208 4.87 -3.02 -4.48
N ALA A 209 5.89 -3.65 -5.05
CA ALA A 209 6.91 -2.99 -5.85
C ALA A 209 6.49 -2.98 -7.33
N VAL A 210 6.26 -1.80 -7.89
CA VAL A 210 5.82 -1.65 -9.28
C VAL A 210 6.90 -0.97 -10.11
N GLY A 211 7.37 -1.64 -11.16
CA GLY A 211 8.33 -1.08 -12.10
C GLY A 211 9.67 -0.69 -11.47
N GLN A 212 10.04 -1.28 -10.35
CA GLN A 212 11.32 -1.07 -9.69
C GLN A 212 12.42 -1.98 -10.27
N LYS A 213 13.67 -1.58 -10.07
CA LYS A 213 14.81 -2.44 -10.41
C LYS A 213 14.85 -3.65 -9.47
N GLY A 214 15.13 -4.83 -9.99
CA GLY A 214 15.27 -6.04 -9.19
C GLY A 214 16.26 -5.90 -8.03
N SER A 215 17.36 -5.17 -8.23
CA SER A 215 18.34 -4.86 -7.17
C SER A 215 17.75 -4.03 -6.02
N SER A 216 16.83 -3.12 -6.31
CA SER A 216 16.14 -2.32 -5.30
C SER A 216 15.19 -3.17 -4.46
N VAL A 217 14.47 -4.08 -5.12
CA VAL A 217 13.58 -5.05 -4.44
C VAL A 217 14.39 -6.00 -3.56
N ALA A 218 15.52 -6.50 -4.05
CA ALA A 218 16.41 -7.36 -3.28
C ALA A 218 16.97 -6.64 -2.04
N ALA A 219 17.37 -5.38 -2.16
CA ALA A 219 17.84 -4.56 -1.04
C ALA A 219 16.71 -4.31 -0.01
N LEU A 220 15.48 -4.07 -0.46
CA LEU A 220 14.31 -3.95 0.39
C LEU A 220 14.07 -5.24 1.20
N VAL A 221 14.00 -6.38 0.53
CA VAL A 221 13.78 -7.69 1.18
C VAL A 221 14.88 -7.98 2.20
N LYS A 222 16.14 -7.68 1.87
CA LYS A 222 17.26 -7.80 2.80
C LYS A 222 17.07 -6.93 4.03
N THR A 223 16.72 -5.67 3.85
CA THR A 223 16.46 -4.74 4.97
C THR A 223 15.33 -5.23 5.87
N LEU A 224 14.20 -5.65 5.30
CA LEU A 224 13.08 -6.20 6.07
C LEU A 224 13.47 -7.48 6.82
N THR A 225 14.28 -8.33 6.22
CA THR A 225 14.78 -9.56 6.85
C THR A 225 15.71 -9.26 8.02
N GLU A 226 16.68 -8.37 7.83
CA GLU A 226 17.62 -7.96 8.88
C GLU A 226 16.93 -7.28 10.06
N ARG A 227 15.84 -6.56 9.81
CA ARG A 227 15.03 -5.90 10.84
C ARG A 227 13.97 -6.82 11.46
N GLY A 228 13.84 -8.07 10.99
CA GLY A 228 12.88 -9.03 11.51
C GLY A 228 11.43 -8.74 11.13
N ALA A 229 11.20 -8.05 10.03
CA ALA A 229 9.87 -7.66 9.55
C ALA A 229 9.27 -8.65 8.53
N MET A 230 10.07 -9.51 7.91
CA MET A 230 9.57 -10.47 6.92
C MET A 230 8.53 -11.47 7.44
N PRO A 231 8.55 -11.96 8.69
CA PRO A 231 7.56 -12.93 9.16
C PRO A 231 6.11 -12.48 9.06
N TYR A 232 5.85 -11.18 9.07
CA TYR A 232 4.49 -10.61 8.91
C TYR A 232 4.32 -9.80 7.62
N THR A 233 5.25 -9.91 6.68
CA THR A 233 5.26 -9.14 5.43
C THR A 233 5.23 -10.04 4.22
N ILE A 234 4.48 -9.62 3.21
CA ILE A 234 4.41 -10.23 1.87
C ILE A 234 4.90 -9.18 0.88
N VAL A 235 5.82 -9.57 -0.01
CA VAL A 235 6.31 -8.70 -1.08
C VAL A 235 5.76 -9.18 -2.42
N VAL A 236 5.03 -8.31 -3.10
CA VAL A 236 4.54 -8.52 -4.47
C VAL A 236 5.38 -7.64 -5.39
N THR A 237 5.99 -8.20 -6.40
CA THR A 237 6.83 -7.41 -7.31
C THR A 237 6.50 -7.66 -8.77
N ALA A 238 6.43 -6.56 -9.51
CA ALA A 238 6.53 -6.53 -10.96
C ALA A 238 7.67 -5.55 -11.30
N THR A 239 8.80 -6.09 -11.73
CA THR A 239 10.01 -5.30 -11.98
C THR A 239 9.91 -4.47 -13.25
N ALA A 240 10.85 -3.55 -13.46
CA ALA A 240 10.89 -2.74 -14.67
C ALA A 240 11.15 -3.55 -15.96
N SER A 241 11.60 -4.79 -15.85
CA SER A 241 11.80 -5.72 -16.97
C SER A 241 10.58 -6.59 -17.26
N ASP A 242 9.59 -6.61 -16.38
CA ASP A 242 8.36 -7.37 -16.59
C ASP A 242 7.41 -6.65 -17.54
N ALA A 243 6.54 -7.41 -18.20
CA ALA A 243 5.54 -6.87 -19.11
C ALA A 243 4.66 -5.79 -18.44
N ALA A 244 4.24 -4.78 -19.19
CA ALA A 244 3.41 -3.69 -18.69
C ALA A 244 2.13 -4.19 -18.01
N ALA A 245 1.54 -5.29 -18.50
CA ALA A 245 0.37 -5.92 -17.87
C ALA A 245 0.68 -6.41 -16.45
N MET A 246 1.84 -6.99 -16.20
CA MET A 246 2.25 -7.43 -14.86
C MET A 246 2.40 -6.26 -13.90
N GLN A 247 3.00 -5.15 -14.37
CA GLN A 247 3.15 -3.93 -13.58
C GLN A 247 1.79 -3.26 -13.29
N PHE A 248 0.89 -3.29 -14.24
CA PHE A 248 -0.46 -2.75 -14.10
C PHE A 248 -1.28 -3.53 -13.06
N TYR A 249 -1.24 -4.87 -13.11
CA TYR A 249 -2.03 -5.71 -12.22
C TYR A 249 -1.40 -5.95 -10.83
N ALA A 250 -0.12 -5.71 -10.63
CA ALA A 250 0.55 -5.96 -9.34
C ALA A 250 -0.13 -5.27 -8.14
N PRO A 251 -0.54 -3.98 -8.20
CA PRO A 251 -1.27 -3.37 -7.10
C PRO A 251 -2.61 -4.03 -6.81
N PHE A 252 -3.33 -4.51 -7.82
CA PHE A 252 -4.60 -5.22 -7.64
C PHE A 252 -4.39 -6.60 -7.01
N ALA A 253 -3.34 -7.31 -7.40
CA ALA A 253 -2.96 -8.58 -6.77
C ALA A 253 -2.60 -8.37 -5.29
N GLY A 254 -1.81 -7.34 -4.99
CA GLY A 254 -1.52 -6.96 -3.61
C GLY A 254 -2.77 -6.60 -2.81
N ALA A 255 -3.71 -5.86 -3.40
CA ALA A 255 -4.99 -5.53 -2.77
C ALA A 255 -5.81 -6.79 -2.45
N ALA A 256 -5.86 -7.77 -3.34
CA ALA A 256 -6.54 -9.05 -3.09
C ALA A 256 -5.93 -9.79 -1.87
N ILE A 257 -4.61 -9.77 -1.73
CA ILE A 257 -3.93 -10.32 -0.55
C ILE A 257 -4.31 -9.56 0.72
N GLY A 258 -4.30 -8.24 0.68
CA GLY A 258 -4.70 -7.40 1.82
C GLY A 258 -6.17 -7.60 2.23
N GLU A 259 -7.05 -7.80 1.26
CA GLU A 259 -8.47 -8.07 1.49
C GLU A 259 -8.70 -9.42 2.19
N TYR A 260 -7.88 -10.42 1.95
CA TYR A 260 -7.96 -11.68 2.67
C TYR A 260 -7.83 -11.46 4.18
N PHE A 261 -6.84 -10.69 4.63
CA PHE A 261 -6.68 -10.37 6.04
C PHE A 261 -7.81 -9.47 6.55
N ARG A 262 -8.18 -8.43 5.80
CA ARG A 262 -9.27 -7.52 6.14
C ARG A 262 -10.59 -8.27 6.35
N ASP A 263 -10.96 -9.13 5.42
CA ASP A 263 -12.26 -9.83 5.41
C ASP A 263 -12.31 -10.99 6.42
N THR A 264 -11.17 -11.42 6.92
CA THR A 264 -11.07 -12.38 8.03
C THR A 264 -10.88 -11.73 9.41
N GLY A 265 -11.20 -10.43 9.52
CA GLY A 265 -11.22 -9.70 10.80
C GLY A 265 -9.86 -9.22 11.29
N ARG A 266 -8.84 -9.20 10.44
CA ARG A 266 -7.45 -8.87 10.81
C ARG A 266 -7.02 -7.53 10.20
N PRO A 267 -6.12 -6.78 10.87
CA PRO A 267 -5.57 -5.57 10.29
C PRO A 267 -4.48 -5.88 9.27
N ALA A 268 -4.54 -5.20 8.13
CA ALA A 268 -3.52 -5.25 7.10
C ALA A 268 -3.09 -3.84 6.69
N LEU A 269 -1.85 -3.72 6.26
CA LEU A 269 -1.25 -2.52 5.70
C LEU A 269 -0.73 -2.85 4.32
N ILE A 270 -1.12 -2.08 3.31
CA ILE A 270 -0.61 -2.22 1.95
C ILE A 270 0.11 -0.96 1.50
N ILE A 271 1.28 -1.15 0.91
CA ILE A 271 2.09 -0.09 0.33
C ILE A 271 2.18 -0.32 -1.17
N TYR A 272 1.85 0.70 -1.95
CA TYR A 272 1.99 0.68 -3.41
C TYR A 272 3.16 1.58 -3.81
N ASP A 273 4.28 1.00 -4.12
CA ASP A 273 5.50 1.73 -4.49
C ASP A 273 5.93 1.42 -5.95
N ASP A 274 5.46 2.21 -6.93
CA ASP A 274 4.58 3.36 -6.83
C ASP A 274 3.42 3.29 -7.86
N LEU A 275 2.37 4.03 -7.59
CA LEU A 275 1.21 4.11 -8.49
C LEU A 275 1.46 4.99 -9.74
N SER A 276 2.49 5.83 -9.73
CA SER A 276 2.90 6.58 -10.93
C SER A 276 3.34 5.64 -12.03
N LYS A 277 4.13 4.62 -11.68
CA LYS A 277 4.57 3.58 -12.63
C LYS A 277 3.43 2.67 -13.06
N GLN A 278 2.50 2.34 -12.15
CA GLN A 278 1.27 1.64 -12.53
C GLN A 278 0.50 2.40 -13.59
N ALA A 279 0.34 3.71 -13.43
CA ALA A 279 -0.37 4.56 -14.40
C ALA A 279 0.34 4.57 -15.76
N VAL A 280 1.68 4.63 -15.77
CA VAL A 280 2.48 4.54 -17.01
C VAL A 280 2.28 3.19 -17.69
N ALA A 281 2.33 2.09 -16.95
CA ALA A 281 2.08 0.76 -17.48
C ALA A 281 0.66 0.62 -18.05
N TYR A 282 -0.33 1.16 -17.36
CA TYR A 282 -1.71 1.19 -17.85
C TYR A 282 -1.90 2.03 -19.11
N ARG A 283 -1.20 3.17 -19.19
CA ARG A 283 -1.16 3.99 -20.41
C ARG A 283 -0.58 3.21 -21.59
N GLU A 284 0.52 2.51 -21.38
CA GLU A 284 1.15 1.68 -22.41
C GLU A 284 0.20 0.60 -22.92
N VAL A 285 -0.36 -0.20 -22.02
CA VAL A 285 -1.35 -1.24 -22.37
C VAL A 285 -2.56 -0.64 -23.10
N SER A 286 -3.06 0.50 -22.65
CA SER A 286 -4.24 1.15 -23.25
C SER A 286 -3.95 1.67 -24.66
N LEU A 287 -2.78 2.23 -24.90
CA LEU A 287 -2.37 2.70 -26.24
C LEU A 287 -2.17 1.52 -27.20
N LEU A 288 -1.57 0.42 -26.75
CA LEU A 288 -1.41 -0.80 -27.54
C LEU A 288 -2.76 -1.41 -27.91
N LEU A 289 -3.72 -1.38 -26.99
CA LEU A 289 -5.11 -1.78 -27.25
C LEU A 289 -5.91 -0.74 -28.07
N ARG A 290 -5.28 0.34 -28.54
CA ARG A 290 -5.88 1.43 -29.32
C ARG A 290 -7.03 2.15 -28.62
N ARG A 291 -7.01 2.22 -27.30
CA ARG A 291 -7.94 3.07 -26.54
C ARG A 291 -7.60 4.55 -26.80
N PRO A 292 -8.59 5.43 -26.95
CA PRO A 292 -8.32 6.84 -27.24
C PRO A 292 -7.56 7.50 -26.08
N PRO A 293 -6.44 8.20 -26.36
CA PRO A 293 -5.69 8.90 -25.34
C PRO A 293 -6.38 10.20 -24.93
N GLY A 294 -6.27 10.53 -23.63
CA GLY A 294 -6.68 11.81 -23.06
C GLY A 294 -5.48 12.67 -22.66
N ARG A 295 -5.63 13.40 -21.55
CA ARG A 295 -4.56 14.26 -21.01
C ARG A 295 -3.28 13.45 -20.74
N GLU A 296 -2.13 13.97 -21.16
CA GLU A 296 -0.81 13.32 -21.03
C GLU A 296 -0.76 11.89 -21.61
N ALA A 297 -1.60 11.65 -22.62
CA ALA A 297 -1.80 10.35 -23.28
C ALA A 297 -2.34 9.23 -22.35
N TYR A 298 -2.79 9.55 -21.15
CA TYR A 298 -3.50 8.58 -20.31
C TYR A 298 -4.89 8.29 -20.85
N PRO A 299 -5.40 7.06 -20.70
CA PRO A 299 -6.78 6.76 -21.07
C PRO A 299 -7.77 7.49 -20.16
N GLY A 300 -8.99 7.72 -20.65
CA GLY A 300 -10.01 8.49 -19.93
C GLY A 300 -10.42 7.90 -18.58
N ASP A 301 -10.17 6.62 -18.37
CA ASP A 301 -10.52 5.88 -17.15
C ASP A 301 -9.34 5.74 -16.15
N VAL A 302 -8.25 6.48 -16.31
CA VAL A 302 -7.10 6.41 -15.39
C VAL A 302 -7.46 6.84 -13.95
N PHE A 303 -8.41 7.75 -13.78
CA PHE A 303 -8.95 8.07 -12.46
C PHE A 303 -9.62 6.83 -11.84
N TYR A 304 -10.42 6.12 -12.61
CA TYR A 304 -11.09 4.91 -12.16
C TYR A 304 -10.11 3.76 -11.85
N LEU A 305 -8.97 3.70 -12.56
CA LEU A 305 -7.89 2.78 -12.23
C LEU A 305 -7.48 2.88 -10.75
N HIS A 306 -7.15 4.07 -10.30
CA HIS A 306 -6.69 4.31 -8.93
C HIS A 306 -7.83 4.34 -7.91
N SER A 307 -9.00 4.86 -8.28
CA SER A 307 -10.13 4.92 -7.36
C SER A 307 -10.67 3.54 -7.00
N ARG A 308 -10.86 2.65 -7.99
CA ARG A 308 -11.33 1.29 -7.72
C ARG A 308 -10.31 0.44 -6.93
N LEU A 309 -9.02 0.75 -7.05
CA LEU A 309 -7.97 0.13 -6.25
C LEU A 309 -8.00 0.64 -4.80
N LEU A 310 -7.95 1.95 -4.62
CA LEU A 310 -7.79 2.57 -3.30
C LEU A 310 -9.06 2.52 -2.45
N GLU A 311 -10.23 2.50 -3.05
CA GLU A 311 -11.51 2.31 -2.31
C GLU A 311 -11.63 0.92 -1.65
N ARG A 312 -10.84 -0.04 -2.04
CA ARG A 312 -10.76 -1.36 -1.41
C ARG A 312 -10.14 -1.31 0.00
N ALA A 313 -9.35 -0.27 0.30
CA ALA A 313 -8.87 0.00 1.64
C ALA A 313 -10.00 0.59 2.49
N ALA A 314 -10.33 -0.09 3.58
CA ALA A 314 -11.43 0.28 4.46
C ALA A 314 -11.30 -0.36 5.85
N LYS A 315 -12.01 0.18 6.82
CA LYS A 315 -12.30 -0.44 8.12
C LYS A 315 -13.67 -1.10 8.03
N ILE A 316 -13.71 -2.41 8.22
CA ILE A 316 -14.93 -3.20 8.14
C ILE A 316 -15.69 -3.11 9.47
N ILE A 317 -17.03 -3.17 9.38
CA ILE A 317 -17.94 -3.17 10.53
C ILE A 317 -17.60 -4.34 11.48
N GLU A 318 -17.80 -4.13 12.79
CA GLU A 318 -17.50 -5.14 13.82
C GLU A 318 -18.42 -6.38 13.76
N SER A 319 -19.65 -6.24 13.24
CA SER A 319 -20.62 -7.34 13.17
C SER A 319 -20.24 -8.37 12.11
N ASP A 320 -19.97 -9.59 12.54
CA ASP A 320 -19.70 -10.73 11.65
C ASP A 320 -20.88 -11.02 10.71
N GLU A 321 -22.11 -10.89 11.18
CA GLU A 321 -23.32 -11.13 10.38
C GLU A 321 -23.47 -10.16 9.22
N ILE A 322 -23.10 -8.89 9.43
CA ILE A 322 -23.14 -7.87 8.40
C ILE A 322 -21.95 -8.03 7.47
N ALA A 323 -20.77 -8.30 8.01
CA ALA A 323 -19.55 -8.53 7.23
C ALA A 323 -19.70 -9.72 6.28
N ALA A 324 -20.36 -10.80 6.71
CA ALA A 324 -20.65 -11.98 5.88
C ALA A 324 -21.56 -11.70 4.67
N LYS A 325 -22.24 -10.55 4.66
CA LYS A 325 -23.10 -10.11 3.55
C LYS A 325 -22.40 -9.12 2.60
N MET A 326 -21.09 -8.90 2.77
CA MET A 326 -20.34 -8.00 1.88
C MET A 326 -20.57 -8.35 0.41
N ASN A 327 -20.68 -7.30 -0.40
CA ASN A 327 -20.78 -7.46 -1.85
C ASN A 327 -19.51 -8.13 -2.43
N ASP A 328 -19.70 -8.94 -3.47
CA ASP A 328 -18.65 -9.64 -4.20
C ASP A 328 -17.67 -10.44 -3.31
N LEU A 329 -18.17 -10.97 -2.19
CA LEU A 329 -17.38 -11.81 -1.29
C LEU A 329 -17.06 -13.14 -2.00
N PRO A 330 -15.77 -13.51 -2.13
CA PRO A 330 -15.39 -14.78 -2.72
C PRO A 330 -15.99 -15.97 -1.96
N GLU A 331 -16.46 -16.97 -2.69
CA GLU A 331 -17.03 -18.20 -2.11
C GLU A 331 -16.05 -18.87 -1.13
N SER A 332 -14.76 -18.84 -1.46
CA SER A 332 -13.69 -19.40 -0.64
C SER A 332 -13.56 -18.76 0.74
N LEU A 333 -13.98 -17.49 0.89
CA LEU A 333 -13.89 -16.76 2.15
C LEU A 333 -15.16 -16.82 2.99
N LYS A 334 -16.31 -17.13 2.42
CA LYS A 334 -17.60 -17.12 3.15
C LYS A 334 -17.57 -17.86 4.50
N PRO A 335 -16.92 -19.04 4.63
CA PRO A 335 -16.86 -19.75 5.90
C PRO A 335 -16.01 -19.09 6.99
N ILE A 336 -15.08 -18.22 6.62
CA ILE A 336 -14.06 -17.66 7.53
C ILE A 336 -14.14 -16.14 7.69
N VAL A 337 -15.14 -15.50 7.09
CA VAL A 337 -15.34 -14.04 7.19
C VAL A 337 -15.61 -13.62 8.64
N LYS A 338 -14.97 -12.53 9.04
CA LYS A 338 -15.16 -11.87 10.34
C LYS A 338 -15.20 -10.36 10.17
N GLY A 339 -15.97 -9.70 11.02
CA GLY A 339 -15.99 -8.25 11.11
C GLY A 339 -14.75 -7.67 11.79
N GLY A 340 -14.66 -6.35 11.80
CA GLY A 340 -13.63 -5.60 12.52
C GLY A 340 -12.26 -5.52 11.85
N GLY A 341 -12.05 -6.19 10.72
CA GLY A 341 -10.81 -6.12 9.96
C GLY A 341 -10.58 -4.77 9.30
N SER A 342 -9.36 -4.52 8.87
CA SER A 342 -9.00 -3.28 8.18
C SER A 342 -7.94 -3.50 7.11
N LEU A 343 -7.99 -2.69 6.07
CA LEU A 343 -6.92 -2.57 5.09
C LEU A 343 -6.56 -1.08 4.99
N THR A 344 -5.37 -0.74 5.43
CA THR A 344 -4.80 0.60 5.36
C THR A 344 -3.90 0.70 4.16
N ALA A 345 -4.06 1.71 3.33
CA ALA A 345 -3.27 1.89 2.12
C ALA A 345 -2.35 3.10 2.22
N LEU A 346 -1.08 2.90 1.87
CA LEU A 346 -0.08 3.94 1.68
C LEU A 346 0.37 3.93 0.22
N PRO A 347 -0.39 4.54 -0.68
CA PRO A 347 0.06 4.74 -2.06
C PRO A 347 1.19 5.74 -2.11
N ILE A 348 2.16 5.48 -2.98
CA ILE A 348 3.27 6.37 -3.27
C ILE A 348 3.09 6.96 -4.67
N ILE A 349 3.26 8.27 -4.79
CA ILE A 349 3.26 9.00 -6.05
C ILE A 349 4.57 9.78 -6.17
N GLU A 350 5.21 9.69 -7.33
CA GLU A 350 6.39 10.47 -7.66
C GLU A 350 5.98 11.75 -8.39
N THR A 351 6.47 12.91 -7.90
CA THR A 351 6.34 14.20 -8.57
C THR A 351 7.62 14.58 -9.30
N GLN A 352 7.53 15.54 -10.18
CA GLN A 352 8.67 16.18 -10.84
C GLN A 352 8.72 17.63 -10.41
N ALA A 353 9.84 18.08 -9.86
CA ALA A 353 10.04 19.44 -9.36
C ALA A 353 8.95 19.93 -8.38
N GLY A 354 8.41 19.02 -7.58
CA GLY A 354 7.36 19.33 -6.60
C GLY A 354 5.98 19.63 -7.20
N ASP A 355 5.76 19.37 -8.49
CA ASP A 355 4.49 19.68 -9.14
C ASP A 355 3.39 18.70 -8.73
N VAL A 356 2.56 19.12 -7.78
CA VAL A 356 1.36 18.40 -7.34
C VAL A 356 0.14 18.65 -8.23
N SER A 357 0.23 19.59 -9.18
CA SER A 357 -0.86 19.93 -10.11
C SER A 357 -0.88 19.03 -11.36
N ALA A 358 0.11 18.18 -11.55
CA ALA A 358 0.16 17.19 -12.61
C ALA A 358 -1.03 16.24 -12.54
N TYR A 359 -1.33 15.54 -13.64
CA TYR A 359 -2.58 14.80 -13.78
C TYR A 359 -2.72 13.65 -12.77
N ILE A 360 -1.74 12.78 -12.65
CA ILE A 360 -1.82 11.63 -11.74
C ILE A 360 -1.76 12.06 -10.26
N PRO A 361 -0.86 12.96 -9.81
CA PRO A 361 -0.88 13.48 -8.46
C PRO A 361 -2.23 14.06 -8.04
N THR A 362 -2.83 14.92 -8.86
CA THR A 362 -4.13 15.53 -8.58
C THR A 362 -5.23 14.49 -8.39
N ASN A 363 -5.28 13.48 -9.26
CA ASN A 363 -6.25 12.40 -9.15
C ASN A 363 -6.11 11.64 -7.83
N VAL A 364 -4.89 11.23 -7.47
CA VAL A 364 -4.67 10.42 -6.26
C VAL A 364 -4.87 11.22 -4.98
N ILE A 365 -4.51 12.51 -4.95
CA ILE A 365 -4.81 13.41 -3.83
C ILE A 365 -6.33 13.48 -3.58
N SER A 366 -7.14 13.52 -4.65
CA SER A 366 -8.60 13.57 -4.51
C SER A 366 -9.22 12.27 -4.00
N ILE A 367 -8.62 11.12 -4.32
CA ILE A 367 -9.10 9.79 -3.92
C ILE A 367 -8.74 9.47 -2.47
N THR A 368 -7.60 9.94 -1.98
CA THR A 368 -7.05 9.59 -0.67
C THR A 368 -7.63 10.43 0.46
N ASP A 369 -7.46 9.96 1.69
CA ASP A 369 -7.92 10.61 2.93
C ASP A 369 -6.87 11.57 3.51
N GLY A 370 -5.95 12.01 2.70
CA GLY A 370 -4.87 12.92 3.03
C GLY A 370 -3.57 12.56 2.32
N GLN A 371 -2.55 13.39 2.55
CA GLN A 371 -1.23 13.20 1.95
C GLN A 371 -0.10 13.63 2.89
N ILE A 372 1.01 12.91 2.80
CA ILE A 372 2.31 13.27 3.37
C ILE A 372 3.16 13.77 2.21
N PHE A 373 3.41 15.07 2.15
CA PHE A 373 4.20 15.69 1.10
C PHE A 373 5.66 15.82 1.52
N LEU A 374 6.56 15.25 0.73
CA LEU A 374 8.00 15.31 0.93
C LEU A 374 8.63 16.32 -0.01
N GLU A 375 9.34 17.29 0.56
CA GLU A 375 9.92 18.40 -0.16
C GLU A 375 11.43 18.25 -0.32
N THR A 376 11.92 18.42 -1.55
CA THR A 376 13.36 18.29 -1.89
C THR A 376 14.22 19.31 -1.17
N SER A 377 13.73 20.53 -1.00
CA SER A 377 14.45 21.60 -0.30
C SER A 377 14.72 21.23 1.17
N LEU A 378 13.73 20.67 1.86
CA LEU A 378 13.85 20.18 3.24
C LEU A 378 14.82 18.99 3.33
N PHE A 379 14.72 18.07 2.38
CA PHE A 379 15.63 16.92 2.33
C PHE A 379 17.09 17.34 2.18
N ASN A 380 17.38 18.28 1.29
CA ASN A 380 18.71 18.83 1.06
C ASN A 380 19.21 19.68 2.25
N ALA A 381 18.31 20.34 2.97
CA ALA A 381 18.62 21.06 4.21
C ALA A 381 18.86 20.12 5.42
N GLY A 382 18.79 18.80 5.23
CA GLY A 382 19.03 17.81 6.28
C GLY A 382 17.83 17.58 7.23
N VAL A 383 16.65 18.11 6.88
CA VAL A 383 15.40 17.79 7.59
C VAL A 383 14.88 16.46 7.06
N ARG A 384 15.03 15.40 7.83
CA ARG A 384 14.62 14.04 7.44
C ARG A 384 13.89 13.35 8.58
N PRO A 385 12.62 12.90 8.33
CA PRO A 385 11.88 12.93 7.06
C PRO A 385 11.56 14.37 6.61
N ALA A 386 11.61 14.58 5.29
CA ALA A 386 11.49 15.89 4.66
C ALA A 386 10.02 16.34 4.49
N ILE A 387 9.22 16.20 5.53
CA ILE A 387 7.78 16.44 5.50
C ILE A 387 7.48 17.93 5.51
N ASN A 388 6.79 18.40 4.47
CA ASN A 388 6.22 19.74 4.47
C ASN A 388 4.89 19.74 5.24
N VAL A 389 4.92 20.30 6.44
CA VAL A 389 3.79 20.30 7.38
C VAL A 389 2.61 21.14 6.87
N GLY A 390 2.90 22.20 6.09
CA GLY A 390 1.89 23.13 5.59
C GLY A 390 0.90 22.50 4.62
N ILE A 391 1.39 21.66 3.72
CA ILE A 391 0.58 21.02 2.67
C ILE A 391 0.28 19.54 2.94
N SER A 392 0.85 18.97 3.98
CA SER A 392 0.52 17.61 4.42
C SER A 392 -0.74 17.62 5.29
N VAL A 393 -1.64 16.68 5.04
CA VAL A 393 -2.97 16.62 5.68
C VAL A 393 -3.33 15.17 5.99
N SER A 394 -3.90 14.93 7.17
CA SER A 394 -4.68 13.72 7.49
C SER A 394 -6.14 14.14 7.73
N ARG A 395 -7.06 13.62 6.92
CA ARG A 395 -8.51 13.91 7.07
C ARG A 395 -9.12 13.21 8.28
N VAL A 396 -8.52 12.12 8.74
CA VAL A 396 -8.91 11.43 9.98
C VAL A 396 -8.39 12.18 11.20
N GLY A 397 -7.17 12.70 11.12
CA GLY A 397 -6.56 13.57 12.12
C GLY A 397 -6.52 12.92 13.51
N GLY A 398 -6.81 13.69 14.54
CA GLY A 398 -6.73 13.24 15.94
C GLY A 398 -7.65 12.08 16.33
N ASN A 399 -8.56 11.64 15.46
CA ASN A 399 -9.33 10.42 15.68
C ASN A 399 -8.48 9.16 15.48
N ALA A 400 -7.36 9.29 14.76
CA ALA A 400 -6.36 8.24 14.57
C ALA A 400 -5.18 8.35 15.55
N GLN A 401 -5.35 9.04 16.67
CA GLN A 401 -4.35 9.16 17.73
C GLN A 401 -4.89 8.65 19.06
N ILE A 402 -4.03 8.04 19.86
CA ILE A 402 -4.35 7.79 21.27
C ILE A 402 -4.48 9.13 22.00
N LYS A 403 -5.28 9.18 23.07
CA LYS A 403 -5.64 10.45 23.74
C LYS A 403 -4.42 11.20 24.27
N SER A 404 -3.41 10.51 24.79
CA SER A 404 -2.15 11.09 25.26
C SER A 404 -1.40 11.79 24.12
N MET A 405 -1.25 11.16 22.96
CA MET A 405 -0.62 11.78 21.80
C MET A 405 -1.43 13.00 21.32
N LYS A 406 -2.74 12.86 21.21
CA LYS A 406 -3.63 13.95 20.80
C LYS A 406 -3.51 15.18 21.71
N LYS A 407 -3.37 14.96 23.04
CA LYS A 407 -3.22 16.05 24.01
C LYS A 407 -1.87 16.75 23.87
N VAL A 408 -0.80 15.99 23.68
CA VAL A 408 0.58 16.52 23.62
C VAL A 408 0.91 17.16 22.27
N ALA A 409 0.49 16.53 21.18
CA ALA A 409 0.82 16.96 19.82
C ALA A 409 -0.25 17.90 19.20
N GLY A 410 -1.31 18.23 19.91
CA GLY A 410 -2.47 18.95 19.35
C GLY A 410 -2.16 20.30 18.72
N THR A 411 -1.18 21.02 19.23
CA THR A 411 -0.75 22.32 18.69
C THR A 411 0.48 22.23 17.80
N LEU A 412 1.21 21.11 17.81
CA LEU A 412 2.52 20.97 17.18
C LEU A 412 2.51 21.34 15.69
N LYS A 413 1.48 20.90 14.97
CA LYS A 413 1.34 21.21 13.54
C LYS A 413 1.19 22.70 13.29
N LEU A 414 0.37 23.37 14.10
CA LEU A 414 0.18 24.83 14.02
C LEU A 414 1.46 25.57 14.40
N ASP A 415 2.12 25.15 15.49
CA ASP A 415 3.39 25.73 15.93
C ASP A 415 4.47 25.62 14.84
N GLN A 416 4.56 24.48 14.15
CA GLN A 416 5.51 24.29 13.06
C GLN A 416 5.16 25.10 11.81
N ALA A 417 3.89 25.26 11.48
CA ALA A 417 3.46 26.13 10.38
C ALA A 417 3.82 27.59 10.67
N GLN A 418 3.53 28.06 11.87
CA GLN A 418 3.88 29.40 12.33
C GLN A 418 5.40 29.63 12.34
N TYR A 419 6.17 28.66 12.83
CA TYR A 419 7.62 28.70 12.78
C TYR A 419 8.16 28.90 11.34
N ARG A 420 7.65 28.14 10.38
CA ARG A 420 8.07 28.23 8.97
C ARG A 420 7.77 29.61 8.38
N GLU A 421 6.62 30.17 8.69
CA GLU A 421 6.27 31.52 8.28
C GLU A 421 7.23 32.56 8.87
N MET A 422 7.45 32.51 10.19
CA MET A 422 8.35 33.45 10.88
C MET A 422 9.82 33.28 10.46
N GLU A 423 10.29 32.02 10.23
CA GLU A 423 11.63 31.75 9.69
C GLU A 423 11.86 32.45 8.34
N SER A 424 10.84 32.42 7.47
CA SER A 424 10.89 33.10 6.18
C SER A 424 11.03 34.65 6.36
N PHE A 425 10.25 35.22 7.24
CA PHE A 425 10.35 36.67 7.54
C PHE A 425 11.68 37.06 8.19
N ALA A 426 12.16 36.26 9.16
CA ALA A 426 13.42 36.53 9.86
C ALA A 426 14.64 36.52 8.94
N LYS A 427 14.62 35.80 7.84
CA LYS A 427 15.68 35.81 6.82
C LYS A 427 15.80 37.13 6.05
N PHE A 428 14.73 37.93 6.03
CA PHE A 428 14.67 39.20 5.31
C PHE A 428 14.70 40.44 6.22
N GLY A 429 14.52 40.27 7.55
CA GLY A 429 14.46 41.39 8.52
C GLY A 429 15.58 41.31 9.56
N SER A 430 16.07 42.48 10.01
CA SER A 430 17.18 42.54 10.98
C SER A 430 16.74 42.61 12.45
N ASP A 431 15.52 43.04 12.74
CA ASP A 431 15.02 43.20 14.11
C ASP A 431 13.79 42.29 14.34
N VAL A 432 13.98 41.30 15.18
CA VAL A 432 12.95 40.36 15.61
C VAL A 432 12.60 40.67 17.06
N ASP A 433 11.33 40.85 17.38
CA ASP A 433 10.88 41.03 18.75
C ASP A 433 11.03 39.76 19.62
N ALA A 434 10.99 39.93 20.93
CA ALA A 434 11.21 38.81 21.86
C ALA A 434 10.17 37.68 21.73
N ALA A 435 8.94 38.03 21.34
CA ALA A 435 7.87 37.01 21.15
C ALA A 435 8.13 36.19 19.88
N THR A 436 8.50 36.84 18.79
CA THR A 436 8.87 36.16 17.55
C THR A 436 10.13 35.31 17.72
N GLN A 437 11.14 35.85 18.47
CA GLN A 437 12.35 35.06 18.79
C GLN A 437 11.99 33.81 19.58
N TYR A 438 11.06 33.85 20.54
CA TYR A 438 10.58 32.69 21.27
C TYR A 438 9.98 31.63 20.35
N VAL A 439 9.14 32.04 19.38
CA VAL A 439 8.53 31.13 18.38
C VAL A 439 9.60 30.48 17.51
N LEU A 440 10.59 31.26 17.06
CA LEU A 440 11.71 30.78 16.26
C LEU A 440 12.55 29.74 17.04
N ASP A 441 12.89 30.05 18.28
CA ASP A 441 13.70 29.17 19.14
C ASP A 441 12.98 27.87 19.48
N LYS A 442 11.70 27.92 19.80
CA LYS A 442 10.85 26.75 20.05
C LYS A 442 10.70 25.92 18.78
N GLY A 443 10.39 26.57 17.66
CA GLY A 443 10.16 25.90 16.39
C GLY A 443 11.40 25.20 15.84
N ALA A 444 12.57 25.84 15.94
CA ALA A 444 13.84 25.23 15.52
C ALA A 444 14.15 23.95 16.30
N ARG A 445 13.92 23.95 17.62
CA ARG A 445 14.12 22.74 18.46
C ARG A 445 13.11 21.66 18.16
N ASN A 446 11.87 22.01 17.87
CA ASN A 446 10.86 21.05 17.43
C ASN A 446 11.24 20.41 16.09
N VAL A 447 11.83 21.17 15.16
CA VAL A 447 12.36 20.61 13.90
C VAL A 447 13.44 19.56 14.20
N GLU A 448 14.38 19.85 15.10
CA GLU A 448 15.43 18.89 15.48
C GLU A 448 14.87 17.63 16.15
N ILE A 449 13.87 17.77 17.05
CA ILE A 449 13.18 16.63 17.68
C ILE A 449 12.48 15.76 16.64
N LEU A 450 11.87 16.36 15.61
CA LEU A 450 11.13 15.64 14.59
C LEU A 450 12.02 14.94 13.56
N LYS A 451 13.31 15.29 13.49
CA LYS A 451 14.27 14.56 12.68
C LYS A 451 14.47 13.14 13.22
N GLN A 452 14.56 12.20 12.33
CA GLN A 452 14.68 10.79 12.67
C GLN A 452 15.49 10.04 11.60
N PRO A 453 16.48 9.21 11.98
CA PRO A 453 17.21 8.38 11.05
C PRO A 453 16.30 7.28 10.50
N GLN A 454 16.64 6.76 9.32
CA GLN A 454 15.94 5.62 8.72
C GLN A 454 16.09 4.36 9.57
N TYR A 455 15.09 3.50 9.52
CA TYR A 455 15.05 2.19 10.19
C TYR A 455 15.18 2.25 11.71
N THR A 456 14.74 3.35 12.28
CA THR A 456 14.78 3.59 13.73
C THR A 456 13.43 4.12 14.21
N PRO A 457 12.36 3.31 14.11
CA PRO A 457 11.06 3.72 14.60
C PRO A 457 11.06 3.86 16.14
N TYR A 458 10.30 4.83 16.64
CA TYR A 458 10.10 5.08 18.05
C TYR A 458 8.76 4.51 18.51
N LYS A 459 8.74 4.00 19.74
CA LYS A 459 7.49 3.60 20.38
C LYS A 459 6.62 4.81 20.68
N VAL A 460 5.30 4.63 20.70
CA VAL A 460 4.37 5.76 20.85
C VAL A 460 4.58 6.53 22.16
N GLU A 461 4.87 5.84 23.27
CA GLU A 461 5.18 6.46 24.57
C GLU A 461 6.45 7.29 24.53
N GLU A 462 7.48 6.83 23.84
CA GLU A 462 8.74 7.57 23.66
C GLU A 462 8.50 8.83 22.83
N GLN A 463 7.72 8.71 21.76
CA GLN A 463 7.33 9.86 20.93
C GLN A 463 6.58 10.90 21.73
N ILE A 464 5.60 10.49 22.56
CA ILE A 464 4.81 11.38 23.39
C ILE A 464 5.71 12.11 24.38
N ALA A 465 6.61 11.39 25.06
CA ALA A 465 7.50 11.97 26.06
C ALA A 465 8.42 13.04 25.46
N ILE A 466 9.05 12.76 24.31
CA ILE A 466 9.96 13.73 23.68
C ILE A 466 9.21 14.92 23.04
N ILE A 467 8.06 14.69 22.42
CA ILE A 467 7.24 15.74 21.84
C ILE A 467 6.68 16.65 22.93
N PHE A 468 6.35 16.10 24.11
CA PHE A 468 5.96 16.89 25.28
C PHE A 468 7.02 17.93 25.65
N CYS A 469 8.30 17.55 25.65
CA CYS A 469 9.40 18.47 25.96
C CYS A 469 9.47 19.64 24.94
N GLY A 470 9.33 19.32 23.65
CA GLY A 470 9.36 20.32 22.58
C GLY A 470 8.13 21.23 22.58
N SER A 471 6.94 20.64 22.63
CA SER A 471 5.65 21.38 22.57
C SER A 471 5.48 22.35 23.74
N ASN A 472 5.98 22.00 24.91
CA ASN A 472 5.95 22.87 26.10
C ASN A 472 7.12 23.86 26.19
N GLY A 473 8.00 23.93 25.19
CA GLY A 473 9.11 24.87 25.15
C GLY A 473 10.19 24.63 26.21
N LEU A 474 10.29 23.40 26.74
CA LEU A 474 11.22 23.06 27.81
C LEU A 474 12.69 22.99 27.37
N LEU A 475 12.94 23.01 26.07
CA LEU A 475 14.26 22.82 25.47
C LEU A 475 14.93 24.13 25.00
N GLN A 476 14.36 25.28 25.32
CA GLN A 476 14.86 26.56 24.80
C GLN A 476 16.31 26.87 25.15
N LYS A 477 16.77 26.42 26.32
CA LYS A 477 18.15 26.61 26.78
C LYS A 477 19.12 25.54 26.27
N VAL A 478 18.62 24.48 25.62
CA VAL A 478 19.47 23.44 25.04
C VAL A 478 19.95 23.90 23.65
N PRO A 479 21.26 23.92 23.38
CA PRO A 479 21.77 24.25 22.04
C PRO A 479 21.24 23.29 20.98
N LEU A 480 20.91 23.80 19.79
CA LEU A 480 20.34 23.01 18.68
C LEU A 480 21.16 21.76 18.35
N GLN A 481 22.49 21.88 18.34
CA GLN A 481 23.40 20.78 18.06
C GLN A 481 23.34 19.63 19.09
N ASN A 482 22.84 19.88 20.29
CA ASN A 482 22.75 18.92 21.39
C ASN A 482 21.35 18.30 21.54
N ILE A 483 20.35 18.75 20.78
CA ILE A 483 18.97 18.25 20.89
C ILE A 483 18.89 16.74 20.66
N ARG A 484 19.63 16.22 19.70
CA ARG A 484 19.64 14.78 19.41
C ARG A 484 20.27 13.95 20.54
N ASN A 485 21.36 14.45 21.14
CA ASN A 485 21.98 13.79 22.30
C ASN A 485 21.04 13.84 23.50
N PHE A 486 20.41 15.00 23.72
CA PHE A 486 19.37 15.15 24.74
C PHE A 486 18.24 14.14 24.55
N GLU A 487 17.71 13.99 23.33
CA GLU A 487 16.63 13.05 23.02
C GLU A 487 17.02 11.61 23.41
N THR A 488 18.20 11.16 23.00
CA THR A 488 18.67 9.81 23.27
C THR A 488 18.81 9.58 24.80
N GLU A 489 19.42 10.53 25.49
CA GLU A 489 19.62 10.43 26.94
C GLU A 489 18.29 10.54 27.71
N PHE A 490 17.39 11.41 27.27
CA PHE A 490 16.07 11.57 27.90
C PHE A 490 15.22 10.31 27.78
N ILE A 491 15.18 9.68 26.62
CA ILE A 491 14.44 8.43 26.43
C ILE A 491 15.04 7.32 27.30
N HIS A 492 16.36 7.21 27.33
CA HIS A 492 17.04 6.24 28.21
C HIS A 492 16.73 6.48 29.69
N PHE A 493 16.80 7.74 30.12
CA PHE A 493 16.46 8.14 31.50
C PHE A 493 15.01 7.79 31.87
N MET A 494 14.07 8.01 30.95
CA MET A 494 12.67 7.65 31.16
C MET A 494 12.48 6.13 31.30
N HIS A 495 13.15 5.33 30.49
CA HIS A 495 13.10 3.87 30.63
C HIS A 495 13.73 3.35 31.91
N GLU A 496 14.80 3.95 32.38
CA GLU A 496 15.48 3.51 33.59
C GLU A 496 14.75 3.89 34.90
N ARG A 497 14.13 5.08 34.92
CA ARG A 497 13.60 5.65 36.16
C ARG A 497 12.10 5.86 36.20
N HIS A 498 11.46 5.96 35.04
CA HIS A 498 10.06 6.35 34.93
C HIS A 498 9.29 5.49 33.89
N GLN A 499 9.55 4.18 33.93
CA GLN A 499 8.84 3.23 33.04
C GLN A 499 7.34 3.25 33.30
N ASP A 500 6.91 3.48 34.54
CA ASP A 500 5.51 3.64 34.94
C ASP A 500 4.81 4.79 34.18
N VAL A 501 5.52 5.93 34.04
CA VAL A 501 5.01 7.07 33.25
C VAL A 501 4.87 6.72 31.78
N LEU A 502 5.87 6.04 31.18
CA LEU A 502 5.79 5.57 29.80
C LEU A 502 4.59 4.64 29.59
N ASP A 503 4.33 3.73 30.52
CA ASP A 503 3.20 2.81 30.46
C ASP A 503 1.85 3.55 30.55
N VAL A 504 1.74 4.59 31.38
CA VAL A 504 0.56 5.48 31.44
C VAL A 504 0.35 6.18 30.09
N LEU A 505 1.42 6.75 29.50
CA LEU A 505 1.35 7.39 28.19
C LEU A 505 0.90 6.42 27.09
N ARG A 506 1.43 5.19 27.08
CA ARG A 506 1.05 4.13 26.15
C ARG A 506 -0.43 3.76 26.28
N SER A 507 -0.97 3.77 27.49
CA SER A 507 -2.39 3.50 27.75
C SER A 507 -3.34 4.59 27.23
N GLY A 508 -2.81 5.67 26.69
CA GLY A 508 -3.58 6.81 26.18
C GLY A 508 -3.94 7.84 27.26
N LYS A 509 -3.34 7.76 28.43
CA LYS A 509 -3.56 8.70 29.53
C LYS A 509 -2.37 9.64 29.70
N ILE A 510 -2.64 10.82 30.18
CA ILE A 510 -1.64 11.78 30.67
C ILE A 510 -2.30 12.55 31.81
N ASP A 511 -1.90 12.23 33.04
CA ASP A 511 -2.36 12.84 34.26
C ASP A 511 -1.40 13.93 34.76
N ASP A 512 -1.74 14.57 35.86
CA ASP A 512 -0.93 15.65 36.43
C ASP A 512 0.38 15.13 36.97
N GLU A 513 0.39 13.90 37.48
CA GLU A 513 1.61 13.27 37.99
C GLU A 513 2.58 12.94 36.86
N ALA A 514 2.09 12.32 35.77
CA ALA A 514 2.89 12.08 34.57
C ALA A 514 3.43 13.40 33.97
N THR A 515 2.61 14.44 33.95
CA THR A 515 3.02 15.76 33.47
C THR A 515 4.11 16.37 34.35
N ARG A 516 4.01 16.24 35.67
CA ARG A 516 5.03 16.72 36.63
C ARG A 516 6.35 15.99 36.41
N ILE A 517 6.32 14.66 36.38
CA ILE A 517 7.51 13.83 36.19
C ILE A 517 8.19 14.12 34.85
N LEU A 518 7.42 14.26 33.75
CA LEU A 518 7.98 14.61 32.43
C LEU A 518 8.72 15.97 32.47
N LYS A 519 8.19 16.97 33.15
CA LYS A 519 8.85 18.27 33.31
C LYS A 519 10.13 18.16 34.12
N GLU A 520 10.10 17.45 35.25
CA GLU A 520 11.25 17.25 36.12
C GLU A 520 12.36 16.45 35.42
N ALA A 521 12.02 15.34 34.76
CA ALA A 521 12.96 14.53 34.00
C ALA A 521 13.57 15.32 32.82
N CYS A 522 12.74 16.10 32.09
CA CYS A 522 13.25 16.97 31.05
C CYS A 522 14.24 18.00 31.57
N ALA A 523 13.94 18.65 32.70
CA ALA A 523 14.82 19.66 33.30
C ALA A 523 16.14 19.04 33.80
N GLU A 524 16.10 17.85 34.41
CA GLU A 524 17.29 17.13 34.90
C GLU A 524 18.25 16.78 33.77
N VAL A 525 17.72 16.20 32.66
CA VAL A 525 18.55 15.83 31.52
C VAL A 525 19.02 17.08 30.75
N ALA A 526 18.14 18.07 30.56
CA ALA A 526 18.49 19.31 29.85
C ALA A 526 19.61 20.10 30.56
N ALA A 527 19.67 20.07 31.90
CA ALA A 527 20.71 20.74 32.67
C ALA A 527 22.13 20.32 32.27
N LYS A 528 22.33 19.12 31.79
CA LYS A 528 23.64 18.62 31.33
C LYS A 528 24.13 19.30 30.06
N TYR A 529 23.23 19.90 29.28
CA TYR A 529 23.48 20.52 27.98
C TYR A 529 23.38 22.03 27.98
N MET A 530 23.02 22.66 29.09
CA MET A 530 22.80 24.10 29.25
C MET A 530 24.09 24.92 29.47
N LYS A 531 25.25 24.43 29.14
CA LYS A 531 26.53 25.14 29.34
C LYS A 531 26.81 26.14 28.23
#